data_4261c9930de30c9b47fcf3e1ceda851e
#
_entry.id   4261c9930de30c9b47fcf3e1ceda851e
#
_cell.length_a   1.000
_cell.length_b   1.000
_cell.length_c   1.000
_cell.angle_alpha   90.00
_cell.angle_beta   90.00
_cell.angle_gamma   90.00
#
_symmetry.space_group_name_H-M   'P 1'
#
loop_
_entity.id
_entity.type
_entity.pdbx_description
1 polymer ?
#
loop_
_entity_poly.entity_id
_entity_poly.type
_entity_poly.pdbx_seq_one_letter_code
_entity_poly.pdbx_strand_id
1 'polypeptide(L)'
;TNAPFFSDNGEYLVTAAGYHFEENRYASGEGETIHRTDFTVIPSAVVYRPAQTTAWPRTYGPQTAKVVGPNGESIWTDKYGRVKVKFHWDRLAKGDDTSSCWVRVSQTWAGQGWGALFLPRIGQEVIVDFLNGDPDRPIVIGRMYNNDQPIPYASPTQSGFKTRSTPGGNSGNFNEIMFEDKKGEEQVYVHAERNFDGVIENCETRSIGV
;
A
#
# COMPACT_ATOMS: atom_id res chain seq x y z
N THR A 1 31.09 -16.89 -41.87
CA THR A 1 30.08 -17.93 -42.08
C THR A 1 29.91 -18.15 -43.56
N ASN A 2 29.85 -19.41 -44.00
CA ASN A 2 29.68 -19.76 -45.40
C ASN A 2 28.18 -19.83 -45.73
N ALA A 3 27.53 -18.67 -45.79
CA ALA A 3 26.15 -18.61 -46.26
C ALA A 3 26.10 -18.92 -47.77
N PRO A 4 25.02 -19.55 -48.29
CA PRO A 4 24.89 -19.88 -49.69
C PRO A 4 25.02 -18.68 -50.64
N PHE A 5 24.60 -17.49 -50.16
CA PHE A 5 24.76 -16.24 -50.86
C PHE A 5 25.82 -15.38 -50.16
N PHE A 6 26.79 -14.87 -50.90
CA PHE A 6 27.85 -14.02 -50.34
C PHE A 6 27.32 -12.75 -49.65
N SER A 7 26.21 -12.21 -50.14
CA SER A 7 25.50 -11.07 -49.56
C SER A 7 25.03 -11.31 -48.13
N ASP A 8 24.86 -12.56 -47.72
CA ASP A 8 24.34 -12.93 -46.40
C ASP A 8 25.49 -13.17 -45.40
N ASN A 9 26.73 -13.03 -45.83
CA ASN A 9 27.88 -13.08 -44.93
C ASN A 9 28.05 -11.72 -44.25
N GLY A 10 27.90 -11.70 -42.96
CA GLY A 10 27.97 -10.48 -42.16
C GLY A 10 27.95 -10.77 -40.66
N GLU A 11 27.93 -9.70 -39.92
CA GLU A 11 27.77 -9.73 -38.48
C GLU A 11 26.30 -9.51 -38.11
N TYR A 12 25.73 -10.40 -37.31
CA TYR A 12 24.32 -10.42 -36.99
C TYR A 12 24.09 -10.51 -35.47
N LEU A 13 23.04 -9.88 -35.02
CA LEU A 13 22.46 -10.10 -33.66
C LEU A 13 21.39 -11.19 -33.76
N VAL A 14 21.51 -12.25 -32.96
CA VAL A 14 20.50 -13.26 -32.83
C VAL A 14 19.37 -12.72 -31.93
N THR A 15 18.15 -12.60 -32.45
CA THR A 15 16.98 -12.07 -31.74
C THR A 15 16.08 -13.17 -31.19
N ALA A 16 16.11 -14.36 -31.79
CA ALA A 16 15.42 -15.53 -31.31
C ALA A 16 16.15 -16.80 -31.71
N ALA A 17 16.11 -17.82 -30.88
CA ALA A 17 16.64 -19.16 -31.17
C ALA A 17 15.70 -20.24 -30.66
N GLY A 18 15.41 -21.23 -31.48
CA GLY A 18 14.69 -22.44 -31.15
C GLY A 18 15.60 -23.64 -31.26
N TYR A 19 15.60 -24.51 -30.28
CA TYR A 19 16.43 -25.72 -30.26
C TYR A 19 15.53 -26.94 -30.23
N HIS A 20 15.81 -27.91 -31.11
CA HIS A 20 15.15 -29.18 -31.14
C HIS A 20 16.20 -30.30 -31.00
N PHE A 21 16.09 -31.10 -29.95
CA PHE A 21 16.98 -32.21 -29.67
C PHE A 21 16.15 -33.46 -29.57
N GLU A 22 16.51 -34.49 -30.34
CA GLU A 22 15.89 -35.79 -30.27
C GLU A 22 17.00 -36.82 -30.10
N GLU A 23 16.94 -37.61 -29.02
CA GLU A 23 17.90 -38.65 -28.69
C GLU A 23 17.21 -40.00 -28.63
N ASN A 24 17.65 -40.93 -29.45
CA ASN A 24 17.09 -42.25 -29.53
C ASN A 24 17.84 -43.23 -28.59
N ARG A 25 17.48 -43.22 -27.30
CA ARG A 25 18.17 -44.02 -26.26
C ARG A 25 17.73 -45.47 -26.12
N TYR A 26 16.56 -45.87 -26.68
CA TYR A 26 15.94 -47.16 -26.36
C TYR A 26 15.58 -48.00 -27.56
N ALA A 27 15.93 -47.61 -28.76
CA ALA A 27 15.71 -48.45 -29.92
C ALA A 27 16.96 -49.27 -30.25
N SER A 28 16.78 -50.59 -30.42
CA SER A 28 17.79 -51.49 -30.96
C SER A 28 17.94 -51.32 -32.47
N GLY A 29 18.11 -50.10 -32.94
CA GLY A 29 18.26 -49.70 -34.34
C GLY A 29 19.11 -48.46 -34.45
N GLU A 30 19.73 -48.24 -35.58
CA GLU A 30 20.49 -47.04 -35.90
C GLU A 30 19.56 -45.85 -36.05
N GLY A 31 19.12 -45.24 -34.92
CA GLY A 31 18.41 -43.98 -34.93
C GLY A 31 19.39 -42.80 -34.88
N GLU A 32 19.26 -41.86 -35.78
CA GLU A 32 20.06 -40.64 -35.78
C GLU A 32 19.60 -39.75 -34.59
N THR A 33 20.59 -39.24 -33.86
CA THR A 33 20.37 -38.14 -32.93
C THR A 33 20.19 -36.84 -33.70
N ILE A 34 19.06 -36.19 -33.58
CA ILE A 34 18.74 -34.95 -34.27
C ILE A 34 19.09 -33.74 -33.37
N HIS A 35 19.96 -32.86 -33.88
CA HIS A 35 20.24 -31.56 -33.28
C HIS A 35 19.89 -30.50 -34.31
N ARG A 36 18.78 -29.83 -34.12
CA ARG A 36 18.36 -28.76 -35.01
C ARG A 36 18.26 -27.44 -34.19
N THR A 37 18.87 -26.39 -34.77
CA THR A 37 18.78 -25.04 -34.21
C THR A 37 18.25 -24.12 -35.30
N ASP A 38 17.10 -23.51 -35.03
CA ASP A 38 16.51 -22.47 -35.86
C ASP A 38 16.72 -21.11 -35.15
N PHE A 39 17.22 -20.12 -35.83
CA PHE A 39 17.43 -18.81 -35.24
C PHE A 39 17.02 -17.68 -36.20
N THR A 40 16.51 -16.57 -35.59
CA THR A 40 16.20 -15.35 -36.30
C THR A 40 17.28 -14.31 -35.99
N VAL A 41 17.76 -13.65 -37.00
CA VAL A 41 18.85 -12.67 -36.90
C VAL A 41 18.45 -11.34 -37.53
N ILE A 42 19.07 -10.27 -37.07
CA ILE A 42 19.08 -8.96 -37.73
C ILE A 42 20.54 -8.52 -37.94
N PRO A 43 20.87 -7.73 -38.98
CA PRO A 43 22.21 -7.17 -39.14
C PRO A 43 22.64 -6.40 -37.88
N SER A 44 23.90 -6.56 -37.46
CA SER A 44 24.43 -5.91 -36.25
C SER A 44 24.38 -4.37 -36.29
N ALA A 45 24.33 -3.80 -37.49
CA ALA A 45 24.18 -2.35 -37.70
C ALA A 45 22.75 -1.84 -37.36
N VAL A 46 21.75 -2.74 -37.25
CA VAL A 46 20.38 -2.38 -36.95
C VAL A 46 20.16 -2.36 -35.42
N VAL A 47 19.70 -1.23 -34.88
CA VAL A 47 19.39 -1.11 -33.46
C VAL A 47 18.19 -1.99 -33.12
N TYR A 48 18.43 -3.05 -32.37
CA TYR A 48 17.36 -3.93 -31.90
C TYR A 48 16.66 -3.36 -30.66
N ARG A 49 15.36 -3.28 -30.75
CA ARG A 49 14.47 -2.99 -29.59
C ARG A 49 13.42 -4.10 -29.51
N PRO A 50 13.45 -4.94 -28.47
CA PRO A 50 12.45 -5.98 -28.30
C PRO A 50 11.05 -5.36 -28.19
N ALA A 51 10.05 -6.03 -28.74
CA ALA A 51 8.67 -5.63 -28.58
C ALA A 51 8.26 -5.75 -27.09
N GLN A 52 7.56 -4.73 -26.59
CA GLN A 52 7.00 -4.74 -25.24
C GLN A 52 5.71 -5.58 -25.23
N THR A 53 5.85 -6.89 -25.04
CA THR A 53 4.75 -7.86 -25.12
C THR A 53 4.12 -8.16 -23.76
N THR A 54 4.87 -7.97 -22.67
CA THR A 54 4.36 -8.19 -21.32
C THR A 54 3.56 -6.98 -20.87
N ALA A 55 2.29 -7.21 -20.51
CA ALA A 55 1.43 -6.17 -19.96
C ALA A 55 1.94 -5.71 -18.58
N TRP A 56 1.84 -4.42 -18.32
CA TRP A 56 2.15 -3.89 -16.98
C TRP A 56 1.20 -4.50 -15.94
N PRO A 57 1.70 -5.02 -14.79
CA PRO A 57 0.84 -5.58 -13.77
C PRO A 57 -0.12 -4.51 -13.21
N ARG A 58 -1.36 -4.91 -12.97
CA ARG A 58 -2.39 -4.03 -12.43
C ARG A 58 -3.09 -4.67 -11.25
N THR A 59 -3.36 -3.86 -10.24
CA THR A 59 -4.26 -4.19 -9.14
C THR A 59 -5.68 -3.73 -9.50
N TYR A 60 -6.65 -4.60 -9.23
CA TYR A 60 -8.07 -4.33 -9.51
C TYR A 60 -8.79 -4.04 -8.19
N GLY A 61 -8.76 -2.79 -7.76
CA GLY A 61 -9.42 -2.31 -6.55
C GLY A 61 -8.53 -2.25 -5.30
N PRO A 62 -9.07 -1.70 -4.20
CA PRO A 62 -8.35 -1.52 -2.96
C PRO A 62 -8.09 -2.84 -2.22
N GLN A 63 -7.07 -2.84 -1.39
CA GLN A 63 -6.70 -3.93 -0.50
C GLN A 63 -6.57 -3.40 0.93
N THR A 64 -6.56 -4.30 1.92
CA THR A 64 -6.28 -3.91 3.30
C THR A 64 -4.85 -4.29 3.69
N ALA A 65 -4.31 -3.48 4.60
CA ALA A 65 -2.97 -3.70 5.13
C ALA A 65 -2.87 -3.21 6.57
N LYS A 66 -1.93 -3.76 7.33
CA LYS A 66 -1.63 -3.33 8.69
C LYS A 66 -0.52 -2.30 8.69
N VAL A 67 -0.69 -1.19 9.42
CA VAL A 67 0.37 -0.19 9.63
C VAL A 67 1.47 -0.79 10.49
N VAL A 68 2.71 -0.59 10.08
CA VAL A 68 3.91 -1.15 10.72
C VAL A 68 4.99 -0.10 10.92
N GLY A 69 5.95 -0.41 11.77
CA GLY A 69 7.09 0.45 12.08
C GLY A 69 8.08 -0.24 13.02
N PRO A 70 9.06 0.48 13.55
CA PRO A 70 10.03 -0.05 14.49
C PRO A 70 9.37 -0.57 15.77
N ASN A 71 10.00 -1.57 16.38
CA ASN A 71 9.53 -2.13 17.66
C ASN A 71 9.51 -1.07 18.76
N GLY A 72 8.43 -1.04 19.54
CA GLY A 72 8.25 -0.11 20.66
C GLY A 72 7.64 1.24 20.29
N GLU A 73 7.54 1.54 19.01
CA GLU A 73 6.88 2.76 18.52
C GLU A 73 5.38 2.53 18.35
N SER A 74 4.59 3.55 18.65
CA SER A 74 3.14 3.54 18.41
C SER A 74 2.75 4.37 17.18
N ILE A 75 3.58 5.35 16.82
CA ILE A 75 3.41 6.20 15.64
C ILE A 75 4.76 6.26 14.92
N TRP A 76 4.77 5.91 13.63
CA TRP A 76 5.94 5.99 12.78
C TRP A 76 5.58 6.59 11.45
N THR A 77 6.01 7.83 11.22
CA THR A 77 5.73 8.59 10.00
C THR A 77 6.95 9.40 9.59
N ASP A 78 6.99 9.79 8.33
CA ASP A 78 7.95 10.76 7.84
C ASP A 78 7.42 12.21 7.93
N LYS A 79 8.21 13.16 7.45
CA LYS A 79 7.83 14.60 7.43
C LYS A 79 6.58 14.93 6.61
N TYR A 80 6.09 14.01 5.78
CA TYR A 80 4.88 14.16 4.98
C TYR A 80 3.67 13.40 5.56
N GLY A 81 3.81 12.81 6.76
CA GLY A 81 2.76 12.00 7.37
C GLY A 81 2.49 10.68 6.64
N ARG A 82 3.47 10.17 5.88
CA ARG A 82 3.39 8.87 5.23
C ARG A 82 3.64 7.76 6.24
N VAL A 83 3.08 6.59 5.99
CA VAL A 83 3.22 5.40 6.86
C VAL A 83 3.84 4.23 6.11
N LYS A 84 4.28 3.23 6.84
CA LYS A 84 4.68 1.93 6.33
C LYS A 84 3.58 0.91 6.60
N VAL A 85 3.38 -0.01 5.68
CA VAL A 85 2.33 -1.02 5.79
C VAL A 85 2.86 -2.42 5.48
N LYS A 86 2.16 -3.43 6.01
CA LYS A 86 2.34 -4.83 5.62
C LYS A 86 1.01 -5.33 5.08
N PHE A 87 0.99 -5.79 3.82
CA PHE A 87 -0.17 -6.44 3.23
C PHE A 87 -0.37 -7.85 3.80
N HIS A 88 -1.63 -8.30 3.88
CA HIS A 88 -1.95 -9.62 4.47
C HIS A 88 -1.37 -10.80 3.67
N TRP A 89 -1.22 -10.64 2.35
CA TRP A 89 -0.61 -11.64 1.48
C TRP A 89 0.93 -11.66 1.52
N ASP A 90 1.57 -10.61 2.05
CA ASP A 90 3.03 -10.53 2.08
C ASP A 90 3.60 -11.42 3.19
N ARG A 91 4.08 -12.59 2.78
CA ARG A 91 4.69 -13.58 3.67
C ARG A 91 6.17 -13.31 3.97
N LEU A 92 6.81 -12.44 3.20
CA LEU A 92 8.23 -12.15 3.32
C LEU A 92 8.49 -10.92 4.20
N ALA A 93 7.56 -9.98 4.26
CA ALA A 93 7.68 -8.79 5.10
C ALA A 93 7.70 -9.15 6.58
N LYS A 94 8.65 -8.58 7.32
CA LYS A 94 8.85 -8.84 8.75
C LYS A 94 7.79 -8.22 9.66
N GLY A 95 7.02 -7.23 9.17
CA GLY A 95 6.06 -6.48 9.96
C GLY A 95 6.69 -5.31 10.73
N ASP A 96 7.84 -4.85 10.28
CA ASP A 96 8.59 -3.70 10.79
C ASP A 96 8.64 -2.56 9.74
N ASP A 97 9.46 -1.56 9.99
CA ASP A 97 9.67 -0.40 9.10
C ASP A 97 10.34 -0.73 7.76
N THR A 98 10.76 -1.97 7.54
CA THR A 98 11.31 -2.45 6.26
C THR A 98 10.26 -3.08 5.35
N SER A 99 9.01 -3.24 5.82
CA SER A 99 7.96 -4.01 5.14
C SER A 99 7.42 -3.37 3.88
N SER A 100 7.52 -2.06 3.69
CA SER A 100 7.04 -1.38 2.48
C SER A 100 7.84 -0.11 2.18
N CYS A 101 7.56 0.51 1.03
CA CYS A 101 7.87 1.92 0.80
C CYS A 101 7.04 2.82 1.73
N TRP A 102 7.34 4.13 1.75
CA TRP A 102 6.50 5.13 2.39
C TRP A 102 5.22 5.36 1.59
N VAL A 103 4.07 5.06 2.20
CA VAL A 103 2.74 5.17 1.59
C VAL A 103 2.06 6.46 2.06
N ARG A 104 1.58 7.26 1.11
CA ARG A 104 0.84 8.50 1.41
C ARG A 104 -0.49 8.16 2.07
N VAL A 105 -0.96 9.06 2.96
CA VAL A 105 -2.24 8.92 3.65
C VAL A 105 -3.17 10.05 3.25
N SER A 106 -4.35 9.71 2.75
CA SER A 106 -5.42 10.68 2.50
C SER A 106 -5.94 11.22 3.82
N GLN A 107 -6.17 12.53 3.88
CA GLN A 107 -6.77 13.23 5.00
C GLN A 107 -8.11 13.83 4.57
N THR A 108 -9.02 14.04 5.50
CA THR A 108 -10.35 14.64 5.21
C THR A 108 -10.24 16.09 4.73
N TRP A 109 -9.18 16.80 5.12
CA TRP A 109 -8.90 18.16 4.73
C TRP A 109 -7.40 18.43 4.81
N ALA A 110 -6.81 18.98 3.75
CA ALA A 110 -5.37 19.23 3.69
C ALA A 110 -5.06 20.52 2.94
N GLY A 111 -4.38 21.44 3.60
CA GLY A 111 -3.91 22.70 3.07
C GLY A 111 -2.47 23.00 3.51
N GLN A 112 -1.96 24.17 3.11
CA GLN A 112 -0.60 24.59 3.46
C GLN A 112 -0.55 25.06 4.92
N GLY A 113 -0.19 24.14 5.84
CA GLY A 113 -0.10 24.42 7.27
C GLY A 113 -1.44 24.46 8.01
N TRP A 114 -2.53 24.03 7.37
CA TRP A 114 -3.86 23.93 7.97
C TRP A 114 -4.64 22.73 7.44
N GLY A 115 -5.66 22.28 8.17
CA GLY A 115 -6.48 21.12 7.80
C GLY A 115 -6.68 20.14 8.95
N ALA A 116 -7.14 18.92 8.63
CA ALA A 116 -7.31 17.84 9.58
C ALA A 116 -6.18 16.80 9.42
N LEU A 117 -5.57 16.39 10.52
CA LEU A 117 -4.47 15.43 10.51
C LEU A 117 -4.77 14.27 11.46
N PHE A 118 -5.02 13.10 10.90
CA PHE A 118 -5.19 11.85 11.64
C PHE A 118 -4.21 10.81 11.10
N LEU A 119 -3.10 10.63 11.80
CA LEU A 119 -2.06 9.68 11.40
C LEU A 119 -2.47 8.25 11.79
N PRO A 120 -2.45 7.29 10.87
CA PRO A 120 -2.62 5.88 11.20
C PRO A 120 -1.47 5.43 12.12
N ARG A 121 -1.82 4.72 13.19
CA ARG A 121 -0.84 4.20 14.16
C ARG A 121 -0.46 2.77 13.84
N ILE A 122 0.72 2.34 14.31
CA ILE A 122 1.19 0.97 14.18
C ILE A 122 0.14 0.02 14.76
N GLY A 123 -0.17 -1.04 14.02
CA GLY A 123 -1.18 -2.02 14.36
C GLY A 123 -2.58 -1.76 13.78
N GLN A 124 -2.88 -0.53 13.35
CA GLN A 124 -4.17 -0.22 12.73
C GLN A 124 -4.29 -0.78 11.32
N GLU A 125 -5.51 -1.17 10.95
CA GLU A 125 -5.84 -1.62 9.61
C GLU A 125 -6.25 -0.45 8.73
N VAL A 126 -5.64 -0.37 7.55
CA VAL A 126 -5.87 0.67 6.56
C VAL A 126 -6.32 0.09 5.23
N ILE A 127 -7.10 0.87 4.50
CA ILE A 127 -7.51 0.58 3.12
C ILE A 127 -6.48 1.24 2.19
N VAL A 128 -5.83 0.44 1.36
CA VAL A 128 -4.83 0.89 0.40
C VAL A 128 -5.39 0.73 -1.01
N ASP A 129 -5.42 1.81 -1.75
CA ASP A 129 -5.73 1.82 -3.18
C ASP A 129 -4.44 2.10 -3.98
N PHE A 130 -4.50 1.90 -5.29
CA PHE A 130 -3.35 1.99 -6.18
C PHE A 130 -3.68 2.95 -7.32
N LEU A 131 -2.92 4.03 -7.45
CA LEU A 131 -3.18 5.05 -8.46
C LEU A 131 -3.09 4.46 -9.87
N ASN A 132 -4.20 4.51 -10.62
CA ASN A 132 -4.37 3.88 -11.93
C ASN A 132 -4.16 2.35 -11.93
N GLY A 133 -4.33 1.69 -10.78
CA GLY A 133 -4.07 0.26 -10.63
C GLY A 133 -2.57 -0.11 -10.65
N ASP A 134 -1.68 0.85 -10.51
CA ASP A 134 -0.23 0.63 -10.51
C ASP A 134 0.22 0.15 -9.11
N PRO A 135 0.70 -1.09 -8.96
CA PRO A 135 1.13 -1.63 -7.67
C PRO A 135 2.27 -0.84 -7.00
N ASP A 136 3.05 -0.08 -7.79
CA ASP A 136 4.13 0.76 -7.28
C ASP A 136 3.66 2.14 -6.79
N ARG A 137 2.35 2.42 -6.89
CA ARG A 137 1.76 3.71 -6.50
C ARG A 137 0.64 3.58 -5.47
N PRO A 138 0.91 2.95 -4.29
CA PRO A 138 -0.07 2.79 -3.24
C PRO A 138 -0.42 4.11 -2.55
N ILE A 139 -1.67 4.22 -2.10
CA ILE A 139 -2.16 5.33 -1.28
C ILE A 139 -3.16 4.79 -0.25
N VAL A 140 -3.02 5.18 1.01
CA VAL A 140 -4.01 4.90 2.06
C VAL A 140 -5.18 5.85 1.88
N ILE A 141 -6.38 5.30 1.65
CA ILE A 141 -7.62 6.05 1.43
C ILE A 141 -8.61 5.95 2.58
N GLY A 142 -8.41 5.02 3.53
CA GLY A 142 -9.32 4.80 4.66
C GLY A 142 -8.71 3.95 5.76
N ARG A 143 -9.55 3.72 6.78
CA ARG A 143 -9.24 2.90 7.96
C ARG A 143 -10.44 2.05 8.30
N MET A 144 -10.20 0.92 8.95
CA MET A 144 -11.25 0.01 9.41
C MET A 144 -11.04 -0.39 10.85
N TYR A 145 -12.14 -0.60 11.55
CA TYR A 145 -12.15 -1.35 12.81
C TYR A 145 -12.17 -2.86 12.52
N ASN A 146 -11.59 -3.63 13.40
CA ASN A 146 -11.55 -5.10 13.33
C ASN A 146 -11.50 -5.70 14.75
N ASN A 147 -11.31 -7.01 14.86
CA ASN A 147 -11.23 -7.69 16.16
C ASN A 147 -10.08 -7.17 17.06
N ASP A 148 -8.94 -6.82 16.48
CA ASP A 148 -7.78 -6.29 17.22
C ASP A 148 -7.96 -4.80 17.55
N GLN A 149 -8.78 -4.10 16.79
CA GLN A 149 -9.05 -2.67 16.87
C GLN A 149 -10.58 -2.42 16.90
N PRO A 150 -11.26 -2.70 18.03
CA PRO A 150 -12.72 -2.57 18.13
C PRO A 150 -13.18 -1.10 18.08
N ILE A 151 -14.46 -0.90 17.77
CA ILE A 151 -15.10 0.42 17.77
C ILE A 151 -15.03 1.06 19.16
N PRO A 152 -14.91 2.40 19.26
CA PRO A 152 -14.78 3.09 20.55
C PRO A 152 -16.09 3.22 21.34
N TYR A 153 -17.25 3.08 20.70
CA TYR A 153 -18.56 3.28 21.30
C TYR A 153 -19.41 2.01 21.21
N ALA A 154 -20.12 1.70 22.30
CA ALA A 154 -20.97 0.51 22.37
C ALA A 154 -22.38 0.76 21.81
N SER A 155 -22.91 2.00 21.92
CA SER A 155 -24.23 2.36 21.42
C SER A 155 -24.13 2.81 19.94
N PRO A 156 -25.08 2.38 19.08
CA PRO A 156 -25.14 2.85 17.69
C PRO A 156 -25.58 4.32 17.57
N THR A 157 -26.11 4.93 18.63
CA THR A 157 -26.47 6.34 18.68
C THR A 157 -25.31 7.25 19.07
N GLN A 158 -24.18 6.65 19.49
CA GLN A 158 -22.96 7.38 19.82
C GLN A 158 -22.07 7.59 18.61
N SER A 159 -21.57 8.81 18.46
CA SER A 159 -20.58 9.18 17.43
C SER A 159 -19.56 10.16 18.01
N GLY A 160 -18.40 10.31 17.37
CA GLY A 160 -17.41 11.28 17.83
C GLY A 160 -15.97 10.92 17.52
N PHE A 161 -15.07 11.62 18.18
CA PHE A 161 -13.63 11.42 18.09
C PHE A 161 -13.07 11.07 19.47
N LYS A 162 -12.51 9.87 19.59
CA LYS A 162 -11.81 9.42 20.80
C LYS A 162 -10.36 9.16 20.47
N THR A 163 -9.45 9.86 21.14
CA THR A 163 -8.01 9.73 20.94
C THR A 163 -7.41 8.69 21.90
N ARG A 164 -6.12 8.54 21.88
CA ARG A 164 -5.37 7.70 22.81
C ARG A 164 -4.06 8.37 23.14
N SER A 165 -3.74 8.56 24.40
CA SER A 165 -2.43 9.03 24.84
C SER A 165 -1.33 8.10 24.36
N THR A 166 -0.19 8.66 23.92
CA THR A 166 0.97 7.91 23.42
C THR A 166 2.25 8.66 23.76
N PRO A 167 3.36 7.95 24.05
CA PRO A 167 3.46 6.51 24.18
C PRO A 167 2.83 5.98 25.49
N GLY A 168 2.48 4.68 25.49
CA GLY A 168 2.12 3.95 26.72
C GLY A 168 0.73 4.18 27.29
N GLY A 169 -0.13 4.98 26.64
CA GLY A 169 -1.52 5.19 27.08
C GLY A 169 -2.39 3.92 26.95
N ASN A 170 -3.28 3.71 27.92
CA ASN A 170 -4.27 2.62 27.95
C ASN A 170 -5.69 3.12 27.60
N SER A 171 -6.69 2.28 27.75
CA SER A 171 -8.09 2.61 27.41
C SER A 171 -8.68 3.77 28.21
N GLY A 172 -8.15 4.08 29.38
CA GLY A 172 -8.55 5.20 30.21
C GLY A 172 -7.87 6.53 29.89
N ASN A 173 -6.84 6.56 29.01
CA ASN A 173 -6.08 7.76 28.71
C ASN A 173 -6.43 8.30 27.30
N PHE A 174 -7.33 9.27 27.22
CA PHE A 174 -7.87 9.78 25.95
C PHE A 174 -8.37 11.22 26.04
N ASN A 175 -8.42 11.90 24.91
CA ASN A 175 -9.30 13.08 24.76
C ASN A 175 -10.47 12.66 23.88
N GLU A 176 -11.65 13.30 24.11
CA GLU A 176 -12.88 12.90 23.43
C GLU A 176 -13.80 14.09 23.15
N ILE A 177 -14.41 14.07 21.98
CA ILE A 177 -15.62 14.83 21.67
C ILE A 177 -16.63 13.80 21.19
N MET A 178 -17.71 13.59 21.97
CA MET A 178 -18.71 12.57 21.72
C MET A 178 -20.10 13.19 21.66
N PHE A 179 -20.92 12.66 20.78
CA PHE A 179 -22.33 12.97 20.65
C PHE A 179 -23.14 11.72 21.00
N GLU A 180 -24.16 11.86 21.87
CA GLU A 180 -25.22 10.88 22.09
C GLU A 180 -26.48 11.45 21.45
N ASP A 181 -27.04 10.73 20.48
CA ASP A 181 -28.24 11.14 19.73
C ASP A 181 -29.48 10.34 20.13
N LYS A 182 -29.43 9.57 21.23
CA LYS A 182 -30.58 8.83 21.73
C LYS A 182 -31.63 9.82 22.24
N LYS A 183 -32.84 9.77 21.67
CA LYS A 183 -33.92 10.68 22.01
C LYS A 183 -34.28 10.66 23.51
N GLY A 184 -34.17 11.83 24.15
CA GLY A 184 -34.38 12.03 25.58
C GLY A 184 -33.13 11.82 26.44
N GLU A 185 -32.00 11.45 25.82
CA GLU A 185 -30.70 11.27 26.46
C GLU A 185 -29.58 11.99 25.67
N GLU A 186 -29.97 12.94 24.82
CA GLU A 186 -29.04 13.65 23.93
C GLU A 186 -27.94 14.37 24.73
N GLN A 187 -26.69 14.21 24.29
CA GLN A 187 -25.54 14.79 25.00
C GLN A 187 -24.42 15.19 24.02
N VAL A 188 -23.79 16.30 24.30
CA VAL A 188 -22.46 16.64 23.79
C VAL A 188 -21.47 16.53 24.92
N TYR A 189 -20.51 15.62 24.80
CA TYR A 189 -19.49 15.36 25.82
C TYR A 189 -18.11 15.75 25.33
N VAL A 190 -17.39 16.56 26.10
CA VAL A 190 -16.02 16.97 25.83
C VAL A 190 -15.13 16.57 27.00
N HIS A 191 -14.11 15.79 26.74
CA HIS A 191 -13.15 15.32 27.73
C HIS A 191 -11.72 15.61 27.31
N ALA A 192 -10.96 16.23 28.20
CA ALA A 192 -9.52 16.42 28.06
C ALA A 192 -8.79 15.57 29.10
N GLU A 193 -7.89 14.71 28.67
CA GLU A 193 -7.10 13.82 29.55
C GLU A 193 -6.26 14.60 30.55
N ARG A 194 -5.84 15.80 30.20
CA ARG A 194 -5.01 16.63 31.10
C ARG A 194 -5.43 18.09 31.14
N ASN A 195 -5.24 18.83 30.06
CA ASN A 195 -5.49 20.27 30.00
C ASN A 195 -6.56 20.54 28.94
N PHE A 196 -7.43 21.50 29.23
CA PHE A 196 -8.39 22.06 28.31
C PHE A 196 -8.16 23.56 28.23
N ASP A 197 -7.70 24.05 27.08
CA ASP A 197 -7.45 25.46 26.80
C ASP A 197 -8.42 25.94 25.73
N GLY A 198 -9.18 26.99 26.02
CA GLY A 198 -10.07 27.66 25.07
C GLY A 198 -9.58 29.10 24.81
N VAL A 199 -9.33 29.42 23.54
CA VAL A 199 -8.98 30.79 23.11
C VAL A 199 -10.07 31.31 22.19
N ILE A 200 -10.62 32.46 22.53
CA ILE A 200 -11.69 33.15 21.81
C ILE A 200 -11.22 34.54 21.48
N GLU A 201 -10.97 34.81 20.22
CA GLU A 201 -10.38 36.10 19.78
C GLU A 201 -11.35 37.27 19.90
N ASN A 202 -12.66 37.05 20.02
CA ASN A 202 -13.63 38.14 20.07
C ASN A 202 -14.70 37.92 21.16
N CYS A 203 -15.63 36.98 20.99
CA CYS A 203 -16.81 36.85 21.86
C CYS A 203 -17.21 35.39 22.07
N GLU A 204 -17.57 35.05 23.31
CA GLU A 204 -18.28 33.80 23.64
C GLU A 204 -19.69 34.16 24.13
N THR A 205 -20.68 33.43 23.64
CA THR A 205 -22.05 33.49 24.14
C THR A 205 -22.49 32.11 24.59
N ARG A 206 -22.97 32.01 25.81
CA ARG A 206 -23.53 30.77 26.39
C ARG A 206 -24.95 30.97 26.84
N SER A 207 -25.90 30.22 26.26
CA SER A 207 -27.29 30.16 26.69
C SER A 207 -27.59 28.81 27.33
N ILE A 208 -28.19 28.80 28.50
CA ILE A 208 -28.62 27.58 29.19
C ILE A 208 -30.15 27.65 29.28
N GLY A 209 -30.84 26.69 28.64
CA GLY A 209 -32.28 26.56 28.72
C GLY A 209 -32.71 26.03 30.10
N VAL A 210 -33.88 26.38 30.50
CA VAL A 210 -34.55 25.88 31.69
C VAL A 210 -35.65 24.90 31.27
#